data_704a5c1cd608347f9c430215aa161138
#
_entry.id   704a5c1cd608347f9c430215aa161138
#
_cell.length_a   1.000
_cell.length_b   1.000
_cell.length_c   1.000
_cell.angle_alpha   90.00
_cell.angle_beta   90.00
_cell.angle_gamma   90.00
#
_symmetry.space_group_name_H-M   'P 1'
#
loop_
_entity.id
_entity.type
_entity.pdbx_description
1 polymer ?
#
loop_
_entity_poly.entity_id
_entity_poly.type
_entity_poly.pdbx_seq_one_letter_code
_entity_poly.pdbx_strand_id
1 'polypeptide(L)'
;MKLALNLGYWSGEAATNTANIELALEAERLGFDSVWAAEAYGSDAATVLSWIGAKTTKIGLGSAIFQIPGRSPAMTSMTAATLDALSGGRFRLGLGVSGPQVSEGWHGVRFDAPLARTREYLEVLRLALGRDVVKHDGVHYPLPLPDGPGRALRLTIHPVREEIPILLAAVGPKNLELAGELADGWLAVFLAPDFAPEQISHIQMGRSKVGKSMEGFEVMATMPIVPGRDIEMCAHLVRPYAALYVGGMGSRDKNFYNNLVVRMGYEKEAEEVQDKYLARDYDGAMMAIPFDFLDQTSLFGGPERMAEKMQAHAAAGVTTLALALPDSVPTEARIKALRMGAEAFDKAGVAS
;
A
#
# COMPACT_ATOMS: atom_id res chain seq x y z
N MET A 1 12.70 7.82 -10.41
CA MET A 1 11.85 6.84 -9.69
C MET A 1 12.71 6.07 -8.70
N LYS A 2 12.14 5.66 -7.57
CA LYS A 2 12.80 4.82 -6.54
C LYS A 2 12.32 3.38 -6.64
N LEU A 3 13.14 2.42 -6.17
CA LEU A 3 12.77 1.01 -6.11
C LEU A 3 12.52 0.60 -4.66
N ALA A 4 11.42 -0.10 -4.39
CA ALA A 4 11.02 -0.57 -3.08
C ALA A 4 10.63 -2.06 -3.08
N LEU A 5 10.56 -2.66 -1.91
CA LEU A 5 10.06 -4.02 -1.69
C LEU A 5 8.76 -3.97 -0.90
N ASN A 6 7.71 -4.63 -1.36
CA ASN A 6 6.47 -4.82 -0.61
C ASN A 6 6.37 -6.29 -0.18
N LEU A 7 6.40 -6.52 1.13
CA LEU A 7 6.32 -7.85 1.75
C LEU A 7 4.88 -8.32 1.99
N GLY A 8 3.88 -7.44 1.76
CA GLY A 8 2.50 -7.73 2.14
C GLY A 8 2.34 -7.94 3.66
N TYR A 9 1.29 -8.64 4.07
CA TYR A 9 1.10 -9.11 5.43
C TYR A 9 1.50 -10.60 5.53
N TRP A 10 2.13 -10.97 6.63
CA TRP A 10 2.63 -12.32 6.79
C TRP A 10 1.51 -13.25 7.27
N SER A 11 1.37 -14.34 6.58
CA SER A 11 0.41 -15.40 6.92
C SER A 11 1.11 -16.77 6.83
N GLY A 12 0.52 -17.79 7.45
CA GLY A 12 1.04 -19.15 7.41
C GLY A 12 2.16 -19.43 8.40
N GLU A 13 3.06 -20.35 8.06
CA GLU A 13 4.06 -20.88 8.96
C GLU A 13 5.23 -19.92 9.27
N ALA A 14 5.91 -20.14 10.39
CA ALA A 14 7.05 -19.33 10.83
C ALA A 14 8.20 -19.25 9.80
N ALA A 15 8.36 -20.26 8.95
CA ALA A 15 9.34 -20.27 7.87
C ALA A 15 9.13 -19.14 6.86
N THR A 16 7.90 -18.76 6.58
CA THR A 16 7.55 -17.64 5.71
C THR A 16 8.06 -16.32 6.28
N ASN A 17 8.01 -16.15 7.59
CA ASN A 17 8.46 -14.94 8.28
C ASN A 17 9.99 -14.76 8.19
N THR A 18 10.76 -15.86 8.30
CA THR A 18 12.22 -15.82 8.12
C THR A 18 12.60 -15.42 6.70
N ALA A 19 11.92 -15.97 5.71
CA ALA A 19 12.12 -15.64 4.30
C ALA A 19 11.92 -14.15 4.01
N ASN A 20 10.92 -13.52 4.63
CA ASN A 20 10.64 -12.10 4.44
C ASN A 20 11.72 -11.20 5.08
N ILE A 21 12.37 -11.64 6.16
CA ILE A 21 13.54 -10.94 6.72
C ILE A 21 14.73 -11.04 5.76
N GLU A 22 14.98 -12.21 5.18
CA GLU A 22 16.05 -12.40 4.19
C GLU A 22 15.84 -11.51 2.96
N LEU A 23 14.58 -11.39 2.48
CA LEU A 23 14.24 -10.48 1.38
C LEU A 23 14.49 -9.01 1.74
N ALA A 24 14.15 -8.58 2.96
CA ALA A 24 14.41 -7.21 3.39
C ALA A 24 15.90 -6.89 3.47
N LEU A 25 16.71 -7.83 3.97
CA LEU A 25 18.17 -7.69 4.01
C LEU A 25 18.79 -7.67 2.61
N GLU A 26 18.28 -8.50 1.71
CA GLU A 26 18.74 -8.51 0.32
C GLU A 26 18.34 -7.21 -0.41
N ALA A 27 17.13 -6.69 -0.17
CA ALA A 27 16.70 -5.40 -0.71
C ALA A 27 17.62 -4.26 -0.24
N GLU A 28 18.00 -4.22 1.04
CA GLU A 28 18.97 -3.23 1.54
C GLU A 28 20.32 -3.39 0.87
N ARG A 29 20.81 -4.62 0.69
CA ARG A 29 22.07 -4.91 0.01
C ARG A 29 22.08 -4.45 -1.46
N LEU A 30 20.94 -4.55 -2.12
CA LEU A 30 20.72 -4.11 -3.50
C LEU A 30 20.47 -2.61 -3.64
N GLY A 31 20.40 -1.86 -2.53
CA GLY A 31 20.21 -0.42 -2.55
C GLY A 31 18.75 0.03 -2.76
N PHE A 32 17.78 -0.81 -2.43
CA PHE A 32 16.37 -0.40 -2.47
C PHE A 32 16.13 0.76 -1.50
N ASP A 33 15.26 1.70 -1.92
CA ASP A 33 14.92 2.88 -1.11
C ASP A 33 14.17 2.48 0.16
N SER A 34 13.24 1.54 0.07
CA SER A 34 12.36 1.20 1.20
C SER A 34 11.80 -0.21 1.13
N VAL A 35 11.42 -0.74 2.30
CA VAL A 35 10.67 -1.99 2.49
C VAL A 35 9.36 -1.70 3.20
N TRP A 36 8.28 -2.33 2.73
CA TRP A 36 6.92 -2.09 3.17
C TRP A 36 6.28 -3.37 3.68
N ALA A 37 5.55 -3.27 4.80
CA ALA A 37 4.78 -4.37 5.36
C ALA A 37 3.32 -3.95 5.55
N ALA A 38 2.40 -4.89 5.32
CA ALA A 38 0.97 -4.68 5.44
C ALA A 38 0.40 -5.37 6.69
N GLU A 39 -0.80 -4.98 7.04
CA GLU A 39 -1.65 -5.70 7.98
C GLU A 39 -3.06 -5.84 7.41
N ALA A 40 -3.70 -6.96 7.73
CA ALA A 40 -5.11 -7.24 7.46
C ALA A 40 -5.69 -8.04 8.63
N TYR A 41 -5.65 -9.36 8.53
CA TYR A 41 -5.96 -10.33 9.58
C TYR A 41 -4.85 -11.39 9.70
N GLY A 42 -3.64 -11.00 9.34
CA GLY A 42 -2.39 -11.77 9.49
C GLY A 42 -1.45 -11.12 10.49
N SER A 43 -0.20 -10.85 10.09
CA SER A 43 0.80 -10.21 10.96
C SER A 43 0.48 -8.74 11.26
N ASP A 44 0.87 -8.29 12.46
CA ASP A 44 0.91 -6.86 12.83
C ASP A 44 2.11 -6.18 12.15
N ALA A 45 1.82 -5.20 11.31
CA ALA A 45 2.86 -4.56 10.51
C ALA A 45 3.86 -3.74 11.36
N ALA A 46 3.43 -3.18 12.50
CA ALA A 46 4.33 -2.44 13.38
C ALA A 46 5.40 -3.36 14.00
N THR A 47 5.01 -4.55 14.44
CA THR A 47 5.92 -5.57 14.98
C THR A 47 6.91 -6.03 13.90
N VAL A 48 6.42 -6.31 12.70
CA VAL A 48 7.25 -6.72 11.56
C VAL A 48 8.27 -5.64 11.21
N LEU A 49 7.83 -4.39 11.08
CA LEU A 49 8.70 -3.26 10.74
C LEU A 49 9.71 -2.94 11.83
N SER A 50 9.36 -3.11 13.10
CA SER A 50 10.31 -3.01 14.23
C SER A 50 11.43 -4.03 14.12
N TRP A 51 11.07 -5.28 13.78
CA TRP A 51 12.07 -6.34 13.62
C TRP A 51 12.98 -6.09 12.41
N ILE A 52 12.44 -5.71 11.27
CA ILE A 52 13.21 -5.36 10.06
C ILE A 52 14.12 -4.16 10.38
N GLY A 53 13.57 -3.13 11.02
CA GLY A 53 14.30 -1.93 11.39
C GLY A 53 15.51 -2.19 12.31
N ALA A 54 15.40 -3.17 13.23
CA ALA A 54 16.49 -3.59 14.09
C ALA A 54 17.61 -4.38 13.37
N LYS A 55 17.32 -4.92 12.18
CA LYS A 55 18.27 -5.71 11.38
C LYS A 55 18.83 -4.97 10.16
N THR A 56 18.32 -3.78 9.88
CA THR A 56 18.69 -2.94 8.73
C THR A 56 19.20 -1.59 9.23
N THR A 57 19.98 -0.90 8.40
CA THR A 57 20.63 0.35 8.81
C THR A 57 20.35 1.53 7.87
N LYS A 58 19.96 1.25 6.60
CA LYS A 58 19.81 2.26 5.55
C LYS A 58 18.43 2.27 4.93
N ILE A 59 17.87 1.09 4.64
CA ILE A 59 16.60 0.97 3.93
C ILE A 59 15.46 1.65 4.71
N GLY A 60 14.65 2.43 4.01
CA GLY A 60 13.43 3.02 4.57
C GLY A 60 12.43 1.94 5.00
N LEU A 61 11.61 2.25 5.99
CA LEU A 61 10.56 1.36 6.50
C LEU A 61 9.20 1.99 6.22
N GLY A 62 8.23 1.21 5.75
CA GLY A 62 6.89 1.76 5.48
C GLY A 62 5.78 0.78 5.83
N SER A 63 4.66 1.29 6.31
CA SER A 63 3.42 0.51 6.39
C SER A 63 2.64 0.62 5.08
N ALA A 64 2.23 -0.51 4.51
CA ALA A 64 1.40 -0.54 3.32
C ALA A 64 0.28 -1.59 3.45
N ILE A 65 -0.62 -1.41 4.37
CA ILE A 65 -0.93 -0.20 5.17
C ILE A 65 -1.08 -0.54 6.66
N PHE A 66 -1.05 0.47 7.58
CA PHE A 66 -1.75 0.36 8.86
C PHE A 66 -3.24 0.62 8.63
N GLN A 67 -4.08 -0.19 9.26
CA GLN A 67 -5.53 -0.11 9.10
C GLN A 67 -6.13 0.93 10.04
N ILE A 68 -6.80 1.95 9.51
CA ILE A 68 -7.50 2.96 10.28
C ILE A 68 -8.49 2.34 11.30
N PRO A 69 -9.34 1.34 10.93
CA PRO A 69 -10.25 0.73 11.90
C PRO A 69 -9.54 -0.11 12.98
N GLY A 70 -8.31 -0.57 12.73
CA GLY A 70 -7.56 -1.41 13.67
C GLY A 70 -6.83 -0.63 14.76
N ARG A 71 -6.68 0.71 14.62
CA ARG A 71 -5.87 1.54 15.52
C ARG A 71 -6.52 2.90 15.78
N SER A 72 -6.46 3.40 17.01
CA SER A 72 -6.82 4.80 17.25
C SER A 72 -5.77 5.73 16.63
N PRO A 73 -6.12 6.97 16.25
CA PRO A 73 -5.14 7.92 15.74
C PRO A 73 -4.02 8.22 16.74
N ALA A 74 -4.32 8.26 18.04
CA ALA A 74 -3.31 8.40 19.09
C ALA A 74 -2.33 7.22 19.12
N MET A 75 -2.81 5.97 19.05
CA MET A 75 -1.95 4.79 19.01
C MET A 75 -1.08 4.78 17.75
N THR A 76 -1.64 5.14 16.61
CA THR A 76 -0.87 5.24 15.36
C THR A 76 0.22 6.31 15.44
N SER A 77 -0.07 7.47 16.05
CA SER A 77 0.93 8.51 16.27
C SER A 77 2.09 8.03 17.15
N MET A 78 1.78 7.33 18.26
CA MET A 78 2.78 6.72 19.13
C MET A 78 3.64 5.70 18.38
N THR A 79 3.00 4.81 17.63
CA THR A 79 3.68 3.77 16.84
C THR A 79 4.59 4.40 15.77
N ALA A 80 4.09 5.36 15.01
CA ALA A 80 4.85 6.04 13.96
C ALA A 80 6.07 6.78 14.52
N ALA A 81 5.87 7.56 15.58
CA ALA A 81 6.97 8.27 16.24
C ALA A 81 8.02 7.32 16.85
N THR A 82 7.58 6.17 17.39
CA THR A 82 8.48 5.16 17.94
C THR A 82 9.30 4.47 16.85
N LEU A 83 8.64 4.04 15.75
CA LEU A 83 9.32 3.43 14.60
C LEU A 83 10.31 4.41 13.95
N ASP A 84 9.92 5.67 13.82
CA ASP A 84 10.80 6.71 13.30
C ASP A 84 12.03 6.92 14.18
N ALA A 85 11.85 7.04 15.49
CA ALA A 85 12.94 7.20 16.46
C ALA A 85 13.89 6.00 16.46
N LEU A 86 13.36 4.77 16.55
CA LEU A 86 14.16 3.54 16.58
C LEU A 86 14.91 3.28 15.27
N SER A 87 14.34 3.70 14.14
CA SER A 87 14.98 3.54 12.84
C SER A 87 15.90 4.70 12.45
N GLY A 88 16.01 5.75 13.27
CA GLY A 88 16.83 6.93 12.95
C GLY A 88 16.24 7.78 11.82
N GLY A 89 14.92 7.95 11.79
CA GLY A 89 14.23 8.78 10.79
C GLY A 89 13.93 8.08 9.47
N ARG A 90 13.86 6.74 9.43
CA ARG A 90 13.62 5.97 8.19
C ARG A 90 12.17 5.59 7.95
N PHE A 91 11.25 5.88 8.87
CA PHE A 91 9.85 5.41 8.80
C PHE A 91 8.96 6.30 7.91
N ARG A 92 8.07 5.69 7.16
CA ARG A 92 6.97 6.31 6.40
C ARG A 92 5.65 5.66 6.79
N LEU A 93 4.64 6.45 7.09
CA LEU A 93 3.34 5.99 7.56
C LEU A 93 2.37 5.83 6.39
N GLY A 94 2.12 4.61 5.97
CA GLY A 94 1.05 4.31 5.02
C GLY A 94 -0.23 3.86 5.74
N LEU A 95 -1.35 4.46 5.37
CA LEU A 95 -2.67 4.27 5.98
C LEU A 95 -3.72 3.88 4.96
N GLY A 96 -4.75 3.15 5.40
CA GLY A 96 -5.89 2.83 4.57
C GLY A 96 -7.14 2.49 5.37
N VAL A 97 -8.28 2.66 4.73
CA VAL A 97 -9.61 2.44 5.35
C VAL A 97 -9.94 0.97 5.55
N SER A 98 -9.17 0.03 4.96
CA SER A 98 -9.53 -1.38 4.86
C SER A 98 -10.84 -1.59 4.09
N GLY A 99 -11.56 -2.67 4.37
CA GLY A 99 -12.86 -2.97 3.78
C GLY A 99 -13.88 -3.38 4.85
N PRO A 100 -15.17 -3.43 4.51
CA PRO A 100 -16.23 -3.76 5.47
C PRO A 100 -16.02 -5.11 6.16
N GLN A 101 -15.53 -6.13 5.45
CA GLN A 101 -15.28 -7.46 6.01
C GLN A 101 -14.25 -7.44 7.14
N VAL A 102 -13.18 -6.67 6.98
CA VAL A 102 -12.12 -6.55 7.99
C VAL A 102 -12.51 -5.56 9.07
N SER A 103 -13.05 -4.40 8.69
CA SER A 103 -13.45 -3.38 9.66
C SER A 103 -14.53 -3.90 10.61
N GLU A 104 -15.64 -4.46 10.08
CA GLU A 104 -16.76 -4.91 10.88
C GLU A 104 -16.57 -6.35 11.39
N GLY A 105 -16.05 -7.24 10.54
CA GLY A 105 -15.92 -8.66 10.85
C GLY A 105 -14.73 -9.02 11.74
N TRP A 106 -13.65 -8.23 11.70
CA TRP A 106 -12.43 -8.50 12.47
C TRP A 106 -12.19 -7.49 13.58
N HIS A 107 -12.31 -6.19 13.29
CA HIS A 107 -12.08 -5.14 14.27
C HIS A 107 -13.33 -4.71 15.04
N GLY A 108 -14.54 -5.10 14.60
CA GLY A 108 -15.80 -4.70 15.24
C GLY A 108 -16.12 -3.21 15.08
N VAL A 109 -15.52 -2.54 14.11
CA VAL A 109 -15.70 -1.11 13.82
C VAL A 109 -16.59 -0.95 12.60
N ARG A 110 -17.67 -0.17 12.72
CA ARG A 110 -18.58 0.12 11.60
C ARG A 110 -17.82 0.72 10.41
N PHE A 111 -18.08 0.19 9.23
CA PHE A 111 -17.56 0.73 7.97
C PHE A 111 -18.53 1.77 7.41
N ASP A 112 -18.62 2.90 8.10
CA ASP A 112 -19.46 4.04 7.73
C ASP A 112 -18.60 5.30 7.56
N ALA A 113 -19.05 6.20 6.70
CA ALA A 113 -18.38 7.49 6.42
C ALA A 113 -16.85 7.40 6.28
N PRO A 114 -16.26 6.43 5.50
CA PRO A 114 -14.82 6.15 5.52
C PRO A 114 -13.97 7.39 5.15
N LEU A 115 -14.45 8.25 4.26
CA LEU A 115 -13.72 9.46 3.88
C LEU A 115 -13.68 10.50 5.02
N ALA A 116 -14.80 10.72 5.71
CA ALA A 116 -14.86 11.65 6.85
C ALA A 116 -13.98 11.12 8.01
N ARG A 117 -14.07 9.82 8.31
CA ARG A 117 -13.20 9.18 9.31
C ARG A 117 -11.73 9.31 8.97
N THR A 118 -11.35 9.11 7.71
CA THR A 118 -9.97 9.27 7.27
C THR A 118 -9.49 10.70 7.44
N ARG A 119 -10.32 11.69 7.11
CA ARG A 119 -9.99 13.11 7.30
C ARG A 119 -9.71 13.41 8.77
N GLU A 120 -10.65 13.15 9.65
CA GLU A 120 -10.48 13.39 11.09
C GLU A 120 -9.30 12.63 11.68
N TYR A 121 -9.09 11.38 11.22
CA TYR A 121 -7.95 10.57 11.63
C TYR A 121 -6.62 11.24 11.29
N LEU A 122 -6.46 11.73 10.06
CA LEU A 122 -5.25 12.43 9.62
C LEU A 122 -5.06 13.77 10.32
N GLU A 123 -6.13 14.52 10.59
CA GLU A 123 -6.08 15.76 11.35
C GLU A 123 -5.54 15.51 12.77
N VAL A 124 -6.07 14.50 13.47
CA VAL A 124 -5.57 14.11 14.80
C VAL A 124 -4.11 13.64 14.73
N LEU A 125 -3.74 12.86 13.70
CA LEU A 125 -2.35 12.42 13.50
C LEU A 125 -1.39 13.59 13.33
N ARG A 126 -1.73 14.57 12.49
CA ARG A 126 -0.88 15.75 12.25
C ARG A 126 -0.69 16.55 13.53
N LEU A 127 -1.76 16.79 14.31
CA LEU A 127 -1.66 17.44 15.62
C LEU A 127 -0.73 16.66 16.58
N ALA A 128 -0.93 15.35 16.68
CA ALA A 128 -0.14 14.53 17.59
C ALA A 128 1.34 14.45 17.19
N LEU A 129 1.64 14.21 15.90
CA LEU A 129 3.02 14.14 15.40
C LEU A 129 3.73 15.49 15.44
N GLY A 130 3.00 16.61 15.23
CA GLY A 130 3.49 17.97 15.46
C GLY A 130 3.71 18.31 16.94
N ARG A 131 3.36 17.38 17.85
CA ARG A 131 3.44 17.57 19.31
C ARG A 131 2.60 18.71 19.85
N ASP A 132 1.50 19.00 19.19
CA ASP A 132 0.48 19.89 19.73
C ASP A 132 -0.31 19.20 20.86
N VAL A 133 -0.98 20.00 21.67
CA VAL A 133 -2.00 19.49 22.59
C VAL A 133 -3.19 19.06 21.73
N VAL A 134 -3.45 17.74 21.68
CA VAL A 134 -4.46 17.17 20.79
C VAL A 134 -5.86 17.54 21.28
N LYS A 135 -6.44 18.55 20.63
CA LYS A 135 -7.85 18.92 20.75
C LYS A 135 -8.48 18.83 19.37
N HIS A 136 -9.50 18.01 19.26
CA HIS A 136 -10.19 17.80 18.00
C HIS A 136 -11.68 17.66 18.23
N ASP A 137 -12.45 18.57 17.66
CA ASP A 137 -13.92 18.61 17.77
C ASP A 137 -14.53 17.89 16.57
N GLY A 138 -14.24 16.58 16.46
CA GLY A 138 -14.68 15.72 15.37
C GLY A 138 -15.93 14.93 15.74
N VAL A 139 -16.59 14.40 14.71
CA VAL A 139 -17.73 13.49 14.85
C VAL A 139 -17.25 12.06 15.15
N HIS A 140 -16.14 11.65 14.53
CA HIS A 140 -15.61 10.29 14.62
C HIS A 140 -14.50 10.16 15.68
N TYR A 141 -13.73 11.21 15.89
CA TYR A 141 -12.61 11.23 16.83
C TYR A 141 -12.62 12.49 17.70
N PRO A 142 -13.68 12.74 18.51
CA PRO A 142 -13.68 13.85 19.47
C PRO A 142 -12.62 13.61 20.55
N LEU A 143 -11.69 14.56 20.72
CA LEU A 143 -10.60 14.45 21.69
C LEU A 143 -10.36 15.78 22.39
N PRO A 144 -10.42 15.85 23.76
CA PRO A 144 -10.89 14.77 24.63
C PRO A 144 -12.39 14.52 24.47
N LEU A 145 -12.90 13.39 24.97
CA LEU A 145 -14.34 13.14 24.96
C LEU A 145 -15.08 14.25 25.75
N PRO A 146 -16.18 14.80 25.20
CA PRO A 146 -16.87 15.93 25.80
C PRO A 146 -17.49 15.64 27.19
N ASP A 147 -17.95 14.40 27.39
CA ASP A 147 -18.68 13.96 28.59
C ASP A 147 -17.78 13.21 29.60
N GLY A 148 -16.46 13.22 29.41
CA GLY A 148 -15.52 12.47 30.24
C GLY A 148 -14.62 13.37 31.09
N PRO A 149 -13.95 12.79 32.12
CA PRO A 149 -12.95 13.49 32.93
C PRO A 149 -11.61 13.66 32.20
N GLY A 150 -11.51 13.17 30.98
CA GLY A 150 -10.28 13.19 30.18
C GLY A 150 -9.85 14.62 29.87
N ARG A 151 -8.52 14.80 29.76
CA ARG A 151 -7.91 16.07 29.35
C ARG A 151 -7.14 15.86 28.05
N ALA A 152 -7.05 16.90 27.24
CA ALA A 152 -6.22 16.89 26.04
C ALA A 152 -4.75 16.62 26.42
N LEU A 153 -4.15 15.67 25.72
CA LEU A 153 -2.76 15.23 25.93
C LEU A 153 -1.88 15.65 24.77
N ARG A 154 -0.59 15.56 24.96
CA ARG A 154 0.46 15.80 23.96
C ARG A 154 1.34 14.56 23.86
N LEU A 155 1.79 14.22 22.65
CA LEU A 155 2.76 13.17 22.46
C LEU A 155 4.06 13.49 23.21
N THR A 156 4.53 12.56 24.03
CA THR A 156 5.73 12.77 24.88
C THR A 156 7.03 12.40 24.19
N ILE A 157 7.00 11.44 23.24
CA ILE A 157 8.16 11.11 22.42
C ILE A 157 8.42 12.25 21.41
N HIS A 158 9.70 12.51 21.16
CA HIS A 158 10.15 13.48 20.17
C HIS A 158 10.49 12.73 18.88
N PRO A 159 9.79 12.96 17.77
CA PRO A 159 10.19 12.48 16.45
C PRO A 159 11.61 12.95 16.12
N VAL A 160 12.36 12.14 15.37
CA VAL A 160 13.71 12.46 14.90
C VAL A 160 13.69 13.52 13.81
N ARG A 161 12.57 13.58 13.09
CA ARG A 161 12.31 14.54 12.01
C ARG A 161 11.14 15.45 12.37
N GLU A 162 11.08 16.61 11.73
CA GLU A 162 9.94 17.52 11.87
C GLU A 162 8.64 16.89 11.36
N GLU A 163 8.74 16.12 10.26
CA GLU A 163 7.58 15.46 9.65
C GLU A 163 7.88 13.99 9.32
N ILE A 164 6.96 13.11 9.67
CA ILE A 164 6.91 11.73 9.21
C ILE A 164 5.98 11.71 7.99
N PRO A 165 6.45 11.31 6.79
CA PRO A 165 5.60 11.26 5.60
C PRO A 165 4.41 10.32 5.80
N ILE A 166 3.22 10.78 5.42
CA ILE A 166 1.97 10.02 5.47
C ILE A 166 1.52 9.72 4.04
N LEU A 167 1.42 8.44 3.70
CA LEU A 167 0.89 7.98 2.42
C LEU A 167 -0.49 7.37 2.64
N LEU A 168 -1.41 7.59 1.72
CA LEU A 168 -2.77 7.06 1.82
C LEU A 168 -3.05 6.05 0.70
N ALA A 169 -3.52 4.86 1.07
CA ALA A 169 -4.07 3.91 0.11
C ALA A 169 -5.45 4.38 -0.34
N ALA A 170 -5.58 4.65 -1.62
CA ALA A 170 -6.79 5.17 -2.22
C ALA A 170 -7.06 4.49 -3.57
N VAL A 171 -8.33 4.19 -3.86
CA VAL A 171 -8.75 3.50 -5.08
C VAL A 171 -9.80 4.29 -5.86
N GLY A 172 -10.84 4.78 -5.18
CA GLY A 172 -11.92 5.53 -5.81
C GLY A 172 -11.59 7.02 -5.98
N PRO A 173 -12.24 7.73 -6.93
CA PRO A 173 -11.97 9.13 -7.25
C PRO A 173 -11.96 10.07 -6.04
N LYS A 174 -12.97 9.96 -5.17
CA LYS A 174 -13.08 10.80 -3.97
C LYS A 174 -12.00 10.51 -2.93
N ASN A 175 -11.54 9.26 -2.83
CA ASN A 175 -10.46 8.91 -1.93
C ASN A 175 -9.09 9.36 -2.48
N LEU A 176 -8.91 9.30 -3.80
CA LEU A 176 -7.73 9.85 -4.49
C LEU A 176 -7.65 11.38 -4.29
N GLU A 177 -8.77 12.08 -4.42
CA GLU A 177 -8.87 13.51 -4.15
C GLU A 177 -8.50 13.82 -2.68
N LEU A 178 -9.02 13.03 -1.73
CA LEU A 178 -8.67 13.15 -0.31
C LEU A 178 -7.19 12.89 -0.05
N ALA A 179 -6.60 11.89 -0.71
CA ALA A 179 -5.17 11.62 -0.62
C ALA A 179 -4.33 12.82 -1.11
N GLY A 180 -4.71 13.44 -2.22
CA GLY A 180 -4.07 14.66 -2.71
C GLY A 180 -4.17 15.83 -1.74
N GLU A 181 -5.29 15.97 -1.06
CA GLU A 181 -5.53 17.06 -0.11
C GLU A 181 -4.73 16.90 1.19
N LEU A 182 -4.67 15.70 1.78
CA LEU A 182 -4.22 15.48 3.15
C LEU A 182 -2.91 14.72 3.30
N ALA A 183 -2.52 13.92 2.30
CA ALA A 183 -1.35 13.05 2.39
C ALA A 183 -0.11 13.64 1.66
N ASP A 184 1.03 13.03 1.92
CA ASP A 184 2.29 13.32 1.27
C ASP A 184 2.57 12.36 0.10
N GLY A 185 1.75 11.33 -0.04
CA GLY A 185 1.82 10.36 -1.13
C GLY A 185 0.62 9.44 -1.21
N TRP A 186 0.62 8.64 -2.26
CA TRP A 186 -0.42 7.66 -2.59
C TRP A 186 0.18 6.27 -2.72
N LEU A 187 -0.45 5.28 -2.08
CA LEU A 187 -0.16 3.86 -2.23
C LEU A 187 -1.16 3.28 -3.24
N ALA A 188 -0.68 3.04 -4.46
CA ALA A 188 -1.48 2.52 -5.56
C ALA A 188 -1.37 0.99 -5.66
N VAL A 189 -2.50 0.36 -5.96
CA VAL A 189 -2.62 -1.05 -6.36
C VAL A 189 -3.23 -1.12 -7.74
N PHE A 190 -2.82 -2.09 -8.55
CA PHE A 190 -3.28 -2.26 -9.93
C PHE A 190 -3.17 -0.97 -10.77
N LEU A 191 -2.07 -0.24 -10.63
CA LEU A 191 -1.80 0.93 -11.44
C LEU A 191 -1.29 0.50 -12.80
N ALA A 192 -2.05 0.82 -13.86
CA ALA A 192 -1.66 0.64 -15.25
C ALA A 192 -1.22 1.99 -15.84
N PRO A 193 -0.14 2.06 -16.63
CA PRO A 193 0.36 3.32 -17.19
C PRO A 193 -0.69 4.11 -17.98
N ASP A 194 -1.53 3.43 -18.76
CA ASP A 194 -2.54 4.07 -19.60
C ASP A 194 -3.72 4.63 -18.78
N PHE A 195 -3.98 4.09 -17.59
CA PHE A 195 -5.03 4.54 -16.68
C PHE A 195 -4.54 5.49 -15.58
N ALA A 196 -3.23 5.53 -15.31
CA ALA A 196 -2.62 6.38 -14.29
C ALA A 196 -2.96 7.88 -14.42
N PRO A 197 -3.02 8.48 -15.63
CA PRO A 197 -3.38 9.90 -15.77
C PRO A 197 -4.75 10.25 -15.18
N GLU A 198 -5.75 9.37 -15.33
CA GLU A 198 -7.09 9.56 -14.73
C GLU A 198 -6.99 9.60 -13.20
N GLN A 199 -6.31 8.62 -12.59
CA GLN A 199 -6.15 8.52 -11.14
C GLN A 199 -5.35 9.71 -10.57
N ILE A 200 -4.26 10.08 -11.22
CA ILE A 200 -3.41 11.23 -10.84
C ILE A 200 -4.17 12.54 -10.95
N SER A 201 -5.07 12.69 -11.92
CA SER A 201 -5.90 13.90 -12.05
C SER A 201 -6.76 14.16 -10.81
N HIS A 202 -7.31 13.12 -10.20
CA HIS A 202 -8.07 13.24 -8.95
C HIS A 202 -7.17 13.67 -7.77
N ILE A 203 -5.93 13.16 -7.71
CA ILE A 203 -4.95 13.60 -6.71
C ILE A 203 -4.59 15.08 -6.93
N GLN A 204 -4.37 15.50 -8.17
CA GLN A 204 -4.11 16.90 -8.53
C GLN A 204 -5.25 17.83 -8.11
N MET A 205 -6.52 17.41 -8.28
CA MET A 205 -7.67 18.17 -7.79
C MET A 205 -7.61 18.35 -6.27
N GLY A 206 -7.27 17.29 -5.52
CA GLY A 206 -7.11 17.38 -4.07
C GLY A 206 -5.96 18.32 -3.67
N ARG A 207 -4.80 18.19 -4.32
CA ARG A 207 -3.64 19.07 -4.13
C ARG A 207 -3.97 20.54 -4.38
N SER A 208 -4.71 20.80 -5.45
CA SER A 208 -5.11 22.16 -5.83
C SER A 208 -6.00 22.84 -4.79
N LYS A 209 -6.85 22.09 -4.08
CA LYS A 209 -7.70 22.63 -3.01
C LYS A 209 -6.91 23.25 -1.84
N VAL A 210 -5.70 22.74 -1.61
CA VAL A 210 -4.81 23.22 -0.55
C VAL A 210 -3.63 24.02 -1.09
N GLY A 211 -3.68 24.44 -2.36
CA GLY A 211 -2.67 25.29 -3.00
C GLY A 211 -1.32 24.59 -3.24
N LYS A 212 -1.30 23.25 -3.30
CA LYS A 212 -0.08 22.45 -3.52
C LYS A 212 -0.04 21.90 -4.95
N SER A 213 1.17 21.76 -5.52
CA SER A 213 1.43 21.05 -6.77
C SER A 213 1.72 19.57 -6.51
N MET A 214 2.00 18.81 -7.56
CA MET A 214 2.47 17.41 -7.45
C MET A 214 3.94 17.30 -7.04
N GLU A 215 4.68 18.39 -6.99
CA GLU A 215 6.08 18.38 -6.55
C GLU A 215 6.20 17.82 -5.13
N GLY A 216 7.10 16.86 -4.95
CA GLY A 216 7.31 16.17 -3.67
C GLY A 216 6.22 15.17 -3.27
N PHE A 217 5.12 15.03 -4.05
CA PHE A 217 4.10 14.04 -3.76
C PHE A 217 4.54 12.65 -4.25
N GLU A 218 4.59 11.67 -3.34
CA GLU A 218 5.03 10.31 -3.68
C GLU A 218 3.87 9.51 -4.29
N VAL A 219 4.09 8.98 -5.50
CA VAL A 219 3.18 8.02 -6.15
C VAL A 219 3.88 6.67 -6.11
N MET A 220 3.46 5.79 -5.19
CA MET A 220 4.01 4.46 -5.05
C MET A 220 3.08 3.41 -5.65
N ALA A 221 3.56 2.72 -6.68
CA ALA A 221 2.84 1.60 -7.29
C ALA A 221 3.41 0.26 -6.79
N THR A 222 2.55 -0.62 -6.27
CA THR A 222 2.93 -2.00 -5.95
C THR A 222 2.67 -2.89 -7.14
N MET A 223 3.70 -3.60 -7.61
CA MET A 223 3.64 -4.49 -8.75
C MET A 223 4.17 -5.89 -8.42
N PRO A 224 3.37 -6.95 -8.66
CA PRO A 224 3.89 -8.31 -8.65
C PRO A 224 5.03 -8.48 -9.65
N ILE A 225 6.11 -9.16 -9.23
CA ILE A 225 7.23 -9.49 -10.10
C ILE A 225 7.37 -11.02 -10.22
N VAL A 226 7.32 -11.52 -11.44
CA VAL A 226 7.46 -12.94 -11.76
C VAL A 226 8.38 -13.13 -12.98
N PRO A 227 9.67 -13.45 -12.77
CA PRO A 227 10.56 -13.78 -13.85
C PRO A 227 10.17 -15.09 -14.55
N GLY A 228 10.25 -15.10 -15.88
CA GLY A 228 9.99 -16.32 -16.66
C GLY A 228 10.04 -16.07 -18.17
N ARG A 229 10.20 -17.14 -18.95
CA ARG A 229 10.16 -17.05 -20.42
C ARG A 229 8.73 -17.08 -20.97
N ASP A 230 7.88 -17.86 -20.33
CA ASP A 230 6.47 -17.98 -20.65
C ASP A 230 5.68 -16.98 -19.79
N ILE A 231 5.21 -15.93 -20.44
CA ILE A 231 4.52 -14.81 -19.78
C ILE A 231 3.14 -15.22 -19.24
N GLU A 232 2.44 -16.12 -19.93
CA GLU A 232 1.16 -16.67 -19.46
C GLU A 232 1.35 -17.47 -18.17
N MET A 233 2.41 -18.27 -18.09
CA MET A 233 2.74 -18.99 -16.86
C MET A 233 3.14 -18.03 -15.73
N CYS A 234 3.80 -16.91 -16.03
CA CYS A 234 4.07 -15.88 -15.04
C CYS A 234 2.76 -15.28 -14.50
N ALA A 235 1.81 -14.97 -15.38
CA ALA A 235 0.50 -14.42 -15.01
C ALA A 235 -0.29 -15.39 -14.10
N HIS A 236 -0.15 -16.70 -14.32
CA HIS A 236 -0.81 -17.73 -13.49
C HIS A 236 -0.49 -17.60 -11.99
N LEU A 237 0.74 -17.23 -11.64
CA LEU A 237 1.17 -17.04 -10.25
C LEU A 237 0.55 -15.79 -9.59
N VAL A 238 0.06 -14.84 -10.39
CA VAL A 238 -0.55 -13.58 -9.91
C VAL A 238 -2.08 -13.64 -9.92
N ARG A 239 -2.69 -14.55 -10.70
CA ARG A 239 -4.15 -14.71 -10.78
C ARG A 239 -4.85 -14.86 -9.43
N PRO A 240 -4.35 -15.67 -8.46
CA PRO A 240 -5.00 -15.81 -7.15
C PRO A 240 -5.10 -14.48 -6.40
N TYR A 241 -4.04 -13.68 -6.44
CA TYR A 241 -4.01 -12.35 -5.85
C TYR A 241 -5.03 -11.42 -6.51
N ALA A 242 -5.05 -11.35 -7.84
CA ALA A 242 -5.99 -10.50 -8.55
C ALA A 242 -7.44 -10.93 -8.34
N ALA A 243 -7.73 -12.25 -8.38
CA ALA A 243 -9.07 -12.79 -8.15
C ALA A 243 -9.59 -12.50 -6.73
N LEU A 244 -8.74 -12.58 -5.71
CA LEU A 244 -9.08 -12.20 -4.35
C LEU A 244 -9.51 -10.73 -4.27
N TYR A 245 -8.76 -9.82 -4.87
CA TYR A 245 -9.05 -8.39 -4.82
C TYR A 245 -10.30 -8.04 -5.63
N VAL A 246 -10.37 -8.48 -6.88
CA VAL A 246 -11.47 -8.15 -7.80
C VAL A 246 -12.77 -8.86 -7.39
N GLY A 247 -12.68 -10.11 -6.91
CA GLY A 247 -13.84 -10.91 -6.54
C GLY A 247 -14.23 -10.85 -5.07
N GLY A 248 -13.25 -10.84 -4.15
CA GLY A 248 -13.46 -11.13 -2.73
C GLY A 248 -13.26 -9.98 -1.75
N MET A 249 -12.58 -8.89 -2.13
CA MET A 249 -12.26 -7.77 -1.21
C MET A 249 -13.42 -6.79 -1.04
N GLY A 250 -14.61 -7.28 -0.82
CA GLY A 250 -15.81 -6.47 -0.60
C GLY A 250 -17.09 -7.28 -0.77
N SER A 251 -18.24 -6.67 -0.50
CA SER A 251 -19.53 -7.20 -0.92
C SER A 251 -19.75 -6.92 -2.41
N ARG A 252 -20.77 -7.55 -3.01
CA ARG A 252 -21.13 -7.32 -4.43
C ARG A 252 -21.20 -5.84 -4.78
N ASP A 253 -21.80 -5.03 -3.94
CA ASP A 253 -22.02 -3.60 -4.21
C ASP A 253 -20.94 -2.67 -3.65
N LYS A 254 -19.98 -3.21 -2.90
CA LYS A 254 -18.96 -2.41 -2.19
C LYS A 254 -17.55 -3.05 -2.30
N ASN A 255 -17.15 -3.40 -3.52
CA ASN A 255 -15.79 -3.80 -3.83
C ASN A 255 -15.09 -2.70 -4.63
N PHE A 256 -14.19 -1.98 -3.98
CA PHE A 256 -13.46 -0.86 -4.58
C PHE A 256 -12.53 -1.30 -5.72
N TYR A 257 -11.97 -2.50 -5.63
CA TYR A 257 -11.05 -3.04 -6.63
C TYR A 257 -11.80 -3.54 -7.86
N ASN A 258 -12.97 -4.15 -7.68
CA ASN A 258 -13.86 -4.48 -8.79
C ASN A 258 -14.23 -3.21 -9.57
N ASN A 259 -14.68 -2.17 -8.86
CA ASN A 259 -15.01 -0.88 -9.46
C ASN A 259 -13.81 -0.22 -10.17
N LEU A 260 -12.59 -0.45 -9.71
CA LEU A 260 -11.39 0.02 -10.39
C LEU A 260 -11.22 -0.70 -11.74
N VAL A 261 -11.32 -2.03 -11.74
CA VAL A 261 -11.16 -2.86 -12.94
C VAL A 261 -12.23 -2.54 -13.98
N VAL A 262 -13.48 -2.28 -13.54
CA VAL A 262 -14.56 -1.76 -14.40
C VAL A 262 -14.17 -0.42 -15.06
N ARG A 263 -13.64 0.54 -14.29
CA ARG A 263 -13.19 1.83 -14.84
C ARG A 263 -12.00 1.71 -15.80
N MET A 264 -11.20 0.67 -15.65
CA MET A 264 -10.11 0.34 -16.57
C MET A 264 -10.60 -0.31 -17.88
N GLY A 265 -11.92 -0.51 -18.05
CA GLY A 265 -12.54 -1.04 -19.26
C GLY A 265 -12.79 -2.54 -19.29
N TYR A 266 -12.66 -3.23 -18.14
CA TYR A 266 -12.87 -4.68 -17.99
C TYR A 266 -14.18 -4.99 -17.25
N GLU A 267 -15.30 -4.35 -17.63
CA GLU A 267 -16.57 -4.45 -16.92
C GLU A 267 -17.12 -5.89 -16.87
N LYS A 268 -17.12 -6.58 -18.03
CA LYS A 268 -17.64 -7.96 -18.14
C LYS A 268 -16.82 -8.95 -17.33
N GLU A 269 -15.49 -8.82 -17.44
CA GLU A 269 -14.55 -9.70 -16.76
C GLU A 269 -14.59 -9.46 -15.23
N ALA A 270 -14.72 -8.21 -14.81
CA ALA A 270 -14.85 -7.86 -13.39
C ALA A 270 -16.14 -8.45 -12.77
N GLU A 271 -17.26 -8.42 -13.50
CA GLU A 271 -18.52 -9.06 -13.10
C GLU A 271 -18.36 -10.58 -13.02
N GLU A 272 -17.79 -11.23 -14.04
CA GLU A 272 -17.57 -12.68 -14.07
C GLU A 272 -16.67 -13.15 -12.93
N VAL A 273 -15.57 -12.44 -12.68
CA VAL A 273 -14.64 -12.75 -11.56
C VAL A 273 -15.37 -12.67 -10.24
N GLN A 274 -16.17 -11.64 -10.00
CA GLN A 274 -16.89 -11.46 -8.75
C GLN A 274 -17.98 -12.53 -8.57
N ASP A 275 -18.75 -12.85 -9.59
CA ASP A 275 -19.78 -13.87 -9.57
C ASP A 275 -19.21 -15.23 -9.19
N LYS A 276 -18.15 -15.65 -9.87
CA LYS A 276 -17.47 -16.92 -9.62
C LYS A 276 -16.85 -16.95 -8.21
N TYR A 277 -16.18 -15.88 -7.81
CA TYR A 277 -15.54 -15.81 -6.50
C TYR A 277 -16.55 -15.92 -5.35
N LEU A 278 -17.67 -15.19 -5.43
CA LEU A 278 -18.74 -15.22 -4.44
C LEU A 278 -19.49 -16.56 -4.42
N ALA A 279 -19.54 -17.26 -5.57
CA ALA A 279 -20.02 -18.64 -5.66
C ALA A 279 -19.01 -19.69 -5.16
N ARG A 280 -17.82 -19.28 -4.69
CA ARG A 280 -16.69 -20.13 -4.28
C ARG A 280 -16.05 -20.95 -5.41
N ASP A 281 -16.29 -20.58 -6.66
CA ASP A 281 -15.55 -21.06 -7.82
C ASP A 281 -14.25 -20.23 -7.97
N TYR A 282 -13.29 -20.49 -7.07
CA TYR A 282 -12.04 -19.72 -7.06
C TYR A 282 -11.20 -19.95 -8.30
N ASP A 283 -11.16 -21.18 -8.82
CA ASP A 283 -10.43 -21.52 -10.04
C ASP A 283 -11.03 -20.81 -11.25
N GLY A 284 -12.36 -20.85 -11.37
CA GLY A 284 -13.06 -20.11 -12.41
C GLY A 284 -12.87 -18.59 -12.31
N ALA A 285 -12.86 -18.04 -11.09
CA ALA A 285 -12.59 -16.63 -10.86
C ALA A 285 -11.16 -16.24 -11.27
N MET A 286 -10.17 -17.06 -10.94
CA MET A 286 -8.77 -16.85 -11.37
C MET A 286 -8.63 -16.85 -12.89
N MET A 287 -9.30 -17.80 -13.57
CA MET A 287 -9.23 -17.91 -15.03
C MET A 287 -9.96 -16.77 -15.76
N ALA A 288 -10.97 -16.16 -15.13
CA ALA A 288 -11.69 -15.01 -15.66
C ALA A 288 -10.89 -13.69 -15.60
N ILE A 289 -9.81 -13.60 -14.83
CA ILE A 289 -8.95 -12.40 -14.82
C ILE A 289 -8.28 -12.22 -16.18
N PRO A 290 -8.45 -11.07 -16.87
CA PRO A 290 -7.86 -10.83 -18.19
C PRO A 290 -6.32 -10.84 -18.12
N PHE A 291 -5.68 -11.44 -19.10
CA PHE A 291 -4.22 -11.41 -19.21
C PHE A 291 -3.69 -9.98 -19.31
N ASP A 292 -4.30 -9.16 -20.17
CA ASP A 292 -3.86 -7.76 -20.39
C ASP A 292 -3.91 -6.93 -19.12
N PHE A 293 -4.93 -7.14 -18.27
CA PHE A 293 -4.99 -6.49 -16.95
C PHE A 293 -3.80 -6.87 -16.07
N LEU A 294 -3.49 -8.18 -15.98
CA LEU A 294 -2.34 -8.67 -15.20
C LEU A 294 -1.03 -8.15 -15.76
N ASP A 295 -0.90 -8.17 -17.09
CA ASP A 295 0.32 -7.73 -17.75
C ASP A 295 0.59 -6.23 -17.57
N GLN A 296 -0.43 -5.38 -17.60
CA GLN A 296 -0.29 -3.94 -17.36
C GLN A 296 0.08 -3.61 -15.91
N THR A 297 -0.33 -4.44 -14.96
CA THR A 297 -0.18 -4.20 -13.52
C THR A 297 0.88 -5.06 -12.85
N SER A 298 1.72 -5.75 -13.62
CA SER A 298 2.77 -6.66 -13.12
C SER A 298 4.03 -6.61 -13.98
N LEU A 299 5.11 -7.12 -13.41
CA LEU A 299 6.40 -7.26 -14.08
C LEU A 299 6.68 -8.73 -14.39
N PHE A 300 6.35 -9.14 -15.62
CA PHE A 300 6.58 -10.49 -16.12
C PHE A 300 7.75 -10.52 -17.10
N GLY A 301 8.45 -11.65 -17.16
CA GLY A 301 9.45 -11.91 -18.21
C GLY A 301 10.89 -11.75 -17.77
N GLY A 302 11.75 -11.34 -18.70
CA GLY A 302 13.15 -11.04 -18.46
C GLY A 302 13.39 -9.57 -18.11
N PRO A 303 14.66 -9.22 -17.75
CA PRO A 303 14.97 -7.87 -17.26
C PRO A 303 14.73 -6.78 -18.31
N GLU A 304 14.89 -7.06 -19.61
CA GLU A 304 14.63 -6.08 -20.68
C GLU A 304 13.15 -5.68 -20.73
N ARG A 305 12.24 -6.66 -20.74
CA ARG A 305 10.81 -6.43 -20.74
C ARG A 305 10.34 -5.71 -19.47
N MET A 306 10.89 -6.10 -18.32
CA MET A 306 10.60 -5.43 -17.05
C MET A 306 11.07 -3.97 -17.08
N ALA A 307 12.23 -3.69 -17.66
CA ALA A 307 12.78 -2.34 -17.80
C ALA A 307 11.86 -1.44 -18.65
N GLU A 308 11.35 -1.92 -19.78
CA GLU A 308 10.38 -1.20 -20.61
C GLU A 308 9.10 -0.84 -19.82
N LYS A 309 8.58 -1.80 -19.03
CA LYS A 309 7.41 -1.54 -18.17
C LYS A 309 7.72 -0.52 -17.06
N MET A 310 8.89 -0.60 -16.45
CA MET A 310 9.32 0.37 -15.43
C MET A 310 9.44 1.78 -16.02
N GLN A 311 9.93 1.91 -17.27
CA GLN A 311 9.96 3.19 -18.01
C GLN A 311 8.55 3.73 -18.24
N ALA A 312 7.61 2.88 -18.66
CA ALA A 312 6.21 3.28 -18.88
C ALA A 312 5.56 3.78 -17.57
N HIS A 313 5.78 3.10 -16.45
CA HIS A 313 5.27 3.54 -15.14
C HIS A 313 5.92 4.86 -14.69
N ALA A 314 7.23 5.02 -14.89
CA ALA A 314 7.90 6.28 -14.57
C ALA A 314 7.35 7.44 -15.40
N ALA A 315 7.14 7.23 -16.71
CA ALA A 315 6.54 8.21 -17.62
C ALA A 315 5.09 8.56 -17.23
N ALA A 316 4.35 7.59 -16.66
CA ALA A 316 3.00 7.78 -16.15
C ALA A 316 2.92 8.50 -14.77
N GLY A 317 4.07 8.87 -14.19
CA GLY A 317 4.14 9.64 -12.95
C GLY A 317 4.39 8.83 -11.68
N VAL A 318 4.72 7.54 -11.78
CA VAL A 318 5.15 6.73 -10.63
C VAL A 318 6.52 7.21 -10.15
N THR A 319 6.62 7.53 -8.86
CA THR A 319 7.86 8.00 -8.23
C THR A 319 8.57 6.92 -7.42
N THR A 320 7.81 5.91 -6.97
CA THR A 320 8.34 4.73 -6.26
C THR A 320 7.66 3.47 -6.78
N LEU A 321 8.44 2.49 -7.22
CA LEU A 321 7.95 1.19 -7.65
C LEU A 321 8.26 0.14 -6.59
N ALA A 322 7.23 -0.45 -5.98
CA ALA A 322 7.37 -1.48 -4.96
C ALA A 322 7.14 -2.88 -5.55
N LEU A 323 8.16 -3.70 -5.53
CA LEU A 323 8.10 -5.07 -6.01
C LEU A 323 7.41 -5.97 -4.98
N ALA A 324 6.38 -6.70 -5.41
CA ALA A 324 5.70 -7.71 -4.61
C ALA A 324 6.04 -9.11 -5.15
N LEU A 325 6.46 -9.99 -4.26
CA LEU A 325 6.91 -11.35 -4.61
C LEU A 325 5.85 -12.35 -4.15
N PRO A 326 5.32 -13.22 -5.04
CA PRO A 326 4.31 -14.20 -4.65
C PRO A 326 4.83 -15.14 -3.55
N ASP A 327 4.05 -15.31 -2.47
CA ASP A 327 4.43 -16.15 -1.33
C ASP A 327 4.44 -17.65 -1.64
N SER A 328 3.74 -18.06 -2.71
CA SER A 328 3.73 -19.44 -3.21
C SER A 328 5.05 -19.89 -3.82
N VAL A 329 6.01 -18.95 -4.02
CA VAL A 329 7.31 -19.23 -4.63
C VAL A 329 8.38 -19.40 -3.55
N PRO A 330 9.28 -20.41 -3.68
CA PRO A 330 10.37 -20.63 -2.71
C PRO A 330 11.26 -19.40 -2.52
N THR A 331 11.77 -19.19 -1.30
CA THR A 331 12.58 -18.03 -0.91
C THR A 331 13.74 -17.75 -1.85
N GLU A 332 14.48 -18.79 -2.26
CA GLU A 332 15.61 -18.64 -3.18
C GLU A 332 15.18 -18.06 -4.54
N ALA A 333 14.04 -18.51 -5.06
CA ALA A 333 13.48 -17.99 -6.30
C ALA A 333 12.97 -16.53 -6.13
N ARG A 334 12.41 -16.20 -4.97
CA ARG A 334 12.02 -14.82 -4.63
C ARG A 334 13.23 -13.89 -4.55
N ILE A 335 14.34 -14.33 -3.96
CA ILE A 335 15.61 -13.57 -3.95
C ILE A 335 16.15 -13.38 -5.37
N LYS A 336 16.09 -14.40 -6.23
CA LYS A 336 16.49 -14.26 -7.64
C LYS A 336 15.60 -13.27 -8.39
N ALA A 337 14.29 -13.30 -8.14
CA ALA A 337 13.35 -12.34 -8.74
C ALA A 337 13.64 -10.90 -8.26
N LEU A 338 13.96 -10.70 -6.98
CA LEU A 338 14.34 -9.40 -6.44
C LEU A 338 15.61 -8.85 -7.12
N ARG A 339 16.63 -9.68 -7.29
CA ARG A 339 17.87 -9.32 -8.02
C ARG A 339 17.59 -8.96 -9.47
N MET A 340 16.74 -9.73 -10.15
CA MET A 340 16.33 -9.41 -11.52
C MET A 340 15.54 -8.10 -11.62
N GLY A 341 14.70 -7.81 -10.62
CA GLY A 341 14.00 -6.52 -10.52
C GLY A 341 14.98 -5.34 -10.37
N ALA A 342 16.04 -5.50 -9.59
CA ALA A 342 17.10 -4.50 -9.48
C ALA A 342 17.85 -4.31 -10.80
N GLU A 343 18.22 -5.41 -11.48
CA GLU A 343 18.86 -5.37 -12.80
C GLU A 343 17.96 -4.66 -13.84
N ALA A 344 16.67 -4.98 -13.84
CA ALA A 344 15.71 -4.35 -14.74
C ALA A 344 15.59 -2.84 -14.46
N PHE A 345 15.61 -2.45 -13.19
CA PHE A 345 15.55 -1.05 -12.78
C PHE A 345 16.79 -0.25 -13.24
N ASP A 346 17.97 -0.84 -13.10
CA ASP A 346 19.22 -0.24 -13.61
C ASP A 346 19.17 -0.08 -15.14
N LYS A 347 18.68 -1.11 -15.86
CA LYS A 347 18.51 -1.07 -17.33
C LYS A 347 17.47 -0.03 -17.76
N ALA A 348 16.42 0.17 -16.96
CA ALA A 348 15.38 1.16 -17.25
C ALA A 348 15.93 2.60 -17.22
N GLY A 349 16.98 2.88 -16.46
CA GLY A 349 17.61 4.20 -16.38
C GLY A 349 16.68 5.27 -15.79
N VAL A 350 15.73 4.88 -14.95
CA VAL A 350 14.69 5.77 -14.38
C VAL A 350 14.97 6.16 -12.92
N ALA A 351 16.13 5.83 -12.39
CA ALA A 351 16.55 6.22 -11.04
C ALA A 351 16.60 7.75 -10.89
N SER A 352 16.10 8.28 -9.74
CA SER A 352 16.05 9.71 -9.41
C SER A 352 16.78 10.00 -8.12
#